data_5cd9eee2b26341dbf809b01555c1c81f
#
_entry.id   5cd9eee2b26341dbf809b01555c1c81f
#
_cell.length_a   1.000
_cell.length_b   1.000
_cell.length_c   1.000
_cell.angle_alpha   90.00
_cell.angle_beta   90.00
_cell.angle_gamma   90.00
#
_symmetry.space_group_name_H-M   'P 1'
#
loop_
_entity.id
_entity.type
_entity.pdbx_description
1 polymer ?
#
loop_
_entity_poly.entity_id
_entity_poly.type
_entity_poly.pdbx_seq_one_letter_code
_entity_poly.pdbx_strand_id
1 'polypeptide(L)'
;MKLMKKSLAIAVLMMTFGGMANMAHASNINSKDVSADKTVKQGGAVKIEFTPSSDEIISGVQPKDVAAFVLKVSDSAQHSGWRMVPTGSSKGGYMYNDKGERVELHSVNWKWVDVDNNWYINDSSNKELEDHLYLAKGQVVQAGVYHYTGRVEEYL
;
A
#
# COMPACT_ATOMS: atom_id res chain seq x y z
N MET A 1 -17.48 -13.40 -24.49
CA MET A 1 -18.43 -13.79 -25.55
C MET A 1 -19.86 -13.35 -25.27
N LYS A 2 -20.47 -13.78 -24.17
CA LYS A 2 -21.83 -13.35 -23.80
C LYS A 2 -21.95 -11.85 -23.53
N LEU A 3 -20.96 -11.22 -22.92
CA LEU A 3 -20.95 -9.79 -22.65
C LEU A 3 -20.91 -8.96 -23.94
N MET A 4 -20.17 -9.43 -24.94
CA MET A 4 -20.10 -8.75 -26.23
C MET A 4 -21.44 -8.76 -26.96
N LYS A 5 -22.19 -9.86 -26.88
CA LYS A 5 -23.53 -9.96 -27.46
C LYS A 5 -24.50 -8.97 -26.82
N LYS A 6 -24.42 -8.80 -25.50
CA LYS A 6 -25.29 -7.87 -24.79
C LYS A 6 -24.97 -6.42 -25.16
N SER A 7 -23.69 -6.07 -25.19
CA SER A 7 -23.26 -4.75 -25.60
C SER A 7 -23.67 -4.44 -27.04
N LEU A 8 -23.57 -5.41 -27.90
CA LEU A 8 -23.97 -5.25 -29.30
C LEU A 8 -25.46 -4.96 -29.43
N ALA A 9 -26.29 -5.68 -28.66
CA ALA A 9 -27.72 -5.46 -28.69
C ALA A 9 -28.11 -4.06 -28.22
N ILE A 10 -27.49 -3.58 -27.17
CA ILE A 10 -27.71 -2.22 -26.67
C ILE A 10 -27.29 -1.18 -27.71
N ALA A 11 -26.15 -1.38 -28.33
CA ALA A 11 -25.67 -0.47 -29.36
C ALA A 11 -26.61 -0.38 -30.56
N VAL A 12 -27.18 -1.50 -31.00
CA VAL A 12 -28.15 -1.52 -32.09
C VAL A 12 -29.39 -0.73 -31.71
N LEU A 13 -29.92 -0.88 -30.53
CA LEU A 13 -31.07 -0.14 -30.04
C LEU A 13 -30.83 1.38 -30.03
N MET A 14 -29.69 1.80 -29.52
CA MET A 14 -29.32 3.22 -29.47
C MET A 14 -29.13 3.82 -30.85
N MET A 15 -28.60 3.08 -31.78
CA MET A 15 -28.38 3.55 -33.15
C MET A 15 -29.68 3.92 -33.85
N THR A 16 -30.73 3.14 -33.68
CA THR A 16 -32.04 3.42 -34.26
C THR A 16 -32.61 4.72 -33.76
N PHE A 17 -32.47 4.97 -32.47
CA PHE A 17 -33.03 6.13 -31.84
C PHE A 17 -32.24 7.42 -32.16
N GLY A 18 -30.93 7.35 -32.09
CA GLY A 18 -30.05 8.48 -32.36
C GLY A 18 -30.11 8.96 -33.81
N GLY A 19 -30.26 8.06 -34.74
CA GLY A 19 -30.34 8.39 -36.17
C GLY A 19 -31.53 9.27 -36.50
N MET A 20 -32.68 9.04 -35.90
CA MET A 20 -33.85 9.83 -36.12
C MET A 20 -33.75 11.23 -35.53
N ALA A 21 -33.18 11.39 -34.38
CA ALA A 21 -33.03 12.66 -33.70
C ALA A 21 -32.11 13.64 -34.48
N ASN A 22 -31.12 13.13 -35.14
CA ASN A 22 -30.09 13.94 -35.80
C ASN A 22 -30.45 14.32 -37.24
N MET A 23 -31.41 13.71 -37.85
CA MET A 23 -31.81 14.04 -39.22
C MET A 23 -32.33 15.45 -39.40
N ALA A 24 -33.00 16.01 -38.38
CA ALA A 24 -33.54 17.34 -38.42
C ALA A 24 -32.46 18.43 -38.46
N HIS A 25 -31.27 18.16 -38.04
CA HIS A 25 -30.16 19.11 -37.94
C HIS A 25 -29.07 18.92 -38.98
N ALA A 26 -29.19 17.95 -39.80
CA ALA A 26 -28.46 17.73 -41.06
C ALA A 26 -26.95 17.58 -41.01
N SER A 27 -26.29 17.73 -39.86
CA SER A 27 -24.82 17.56 -39.78
C SER A 27 -24.39 16.12 -39.56
N ASN A 28 -25.18 15.34 -38.85
CA ASN A 28 -24.93 13.92 -38.62
C ASN A 28 -26.09 13.11 -39.16
N ILE A 29 -25.85 12.33 -40.18
CA ILE A 29 -26.85 11.44 -40.75
C ILE A 29 -26.85 10.06 -40.09
N ASN A 30 -25.75 9.69 -39.40
CA ASN A 30 -25.64 8.46 -38.66
C ASN A 30 -24.93 8.70 -37.33
N SER A 31 -25.51 8.23 -36.27
CA SER A 31 -24.85 8.22 -34.97
C SER A 31 -25.26 6.96 -34.22
N LYS A 32 -24.38 6.53 -33.34
CA LYS A 32 -24.55 5.31 -32.58
C LYS A 32 -23.79 5.43 -31.25
N ASP A 33 -24.50 5.25 -30.19
CA ASP A 33 -23.86 5.13 -28.88
C ASP A 33 -23.22 3.75 -28.76
N VAL A 34 -22.04 3.72 -28.21
CA VAL A 34 -21.29 2.47 -28.02
C VAL A 34 -20.82 2.37 -26.59
N SER A 35 -20.79 1.17 -26.08
CA SER A 35 -20.23 0.88 -24.75
C SER A 35 -19.65 -0.53 -24.74
N ALA A 36 -18.62 -0.70 -23.94
CA ALA A 36 -18.02 -2.02 -23.73
C ALA A 36 -17.28 -2.01 -22.39
N ASP A 37 -17.21 -3.19 -21.79
CA ASP A 37 -16.48 -3.41 -20.54
C ASP A 37 -15.19 -4.16 -20.83
N LYS A 38 -14.15 -3.82 -20.09
CA LYS A 38 -12.88 -4.52 -20.14
C LYS A 38 -12.44 -4.85 -18.72
N THR A 39 -12.28 -6.14 -18.45
CA THR A 39 -11.72 -6.59 -17.19
C THR A 39 -10.20 -6.48 -17.23
N VAL A 40 -9.65 -5.81 -16.23
CA VAL A 40 -8.21 -5.77 -16.01
C VAL A 40 -7.92 -6.61 -14.76
N LYS A 41 -7.15 -7.65 -14.94
CA LYS A 41 -6.73 -8.50 -13.82
C LYS A 41 -5.55 -7.87 -13.13
N GLN A 42 -5.49 -8.05 -11.81
CA GLN A 42 -4.33 -7.65 -11.05
C GLN A 42 -3.11 -8.44 -11.52
N GLY A 43 -2.04 -7.74 -11.85
CA GLY A 43 -0.76 -8.35 -12.20
C GLY A 43 0.15 -8.45 -10.98
N GLY A 44 1.28 -9.13 -11.16
CA GLY A 44 2.31 -9.23 -10.15
C GLY A 44 1.99 -10.21 -9.02
N ALA A 45 2.92 -10.30 -8.09
CA ALA A 45 2.79 -11.08 -6.87
C ALA A 45 3.30 -10.22 -5.71
N VAL A 46 2.37 -9.57 -5.03
CA VAL A 46 2.66 -8.75 -3.85
C VAL A 46 3.03 -9.67 -2.70
N LYS A 47 4.13 -9.36 -2.04
CA LYS A 47 4.57 -10.04 -0.84
C LYS A 47 4.88 -8.99 0.23
N ILE A 48 4.25 -9.11 1.37
CA ILE A 48 4.46 -8.24 2.53
C ILE A 48 4.59 -9.14 3.74
N GLU A 49 5.74 -9.05 4.41
CA GLU A 49 6.02 -9.79 5.64
C GLU A 49 6.50 -8.82 6.72
N PHE A 50 5.93 -8.92 7.89
CA PHE A 50 6.35 -8.16 9.05
C PHE A 50 6.49 -9.08 10.24
N THR A 51 7.71 -9.22 10.75
CA THR A 51 8.05 -10.20 11.79
C THR A 51 8.93 -9.58 12.87
N PRO A 52 8.91 -10.12 14.10
CA PRO A 52 9.92 -9.73 15.08
C PRO A 52 11.32 -10.10 14.56
N SER A 53 12.31 -9.29 14.90
CA SER A 53 13.69 -9.60 14.58
C SER A 53 14.18 -10.78 15.41
N SER A 54 15.28 -11.39 14.99
CA SER A 54 15.95 -12.42 15.76
C SER A 54 16.89 -11.87 16.84
N ASP A 55 17.08 -10.54 16.89
CA ASP A 55 17.93 -9.91 17.87
C ASP A 55 17.30 -9.95 19.26
N GLU A 56 18.11 -10.24 20.25
CA GLU A 56 17.69 -10.13 21.64
C GLU A 56 17.78 -8.69 22.12
N ILE A 57 16.73 -8.21 22.77
CA ILE A 57 16.68 -6.86 23.36
C ILE A 57 16.62 -7.02 24.87
N ILE A 58 17.60 -6.44 25.54
CA ILE A 58 17.69 -6.45 27.00
C ILE A 58 17.19 -5.12 27.54
N SER A 59 16.38 -5.15 28.59
CA SER A 59 15.86 -3.94 29.24
C SER A 59 16.99 -3.03 29.73
N GLY A 60 16.70 -1.74 29.75
CA GLY A 60 17.65 -0.71 30.14
C GLY A 60 18.13 0.13 28.94
N VAL A 61 19.26 0.75 29.12
CA VAL A 61 19.87 1.58 28.05
C VAL A 61 20.45 0.69 26.97
N GLN A 62 20.10 0.95 25.73
CA GLN A 62 20.60 0.15 24.62
C GLN A 62 22.07 0.56 24.30
N PRO A 63 23.01 -0.41 24.34
CA PRO A 63 24.43 -0.10 24.10
C PRO A 63 24.74 0.11 22.63
N LYS A 64 23.86 -0.31 21.73
CA LYS A 64 23.98 -0.19 20.27
C LYS A 64 22.58 -0.20 19.65
N ASP A 65 22.50 0.15 18.38
CA ASP A 65 21.26 -0.04 17.59
C ASP A 65 20.90 -1.52 17.57
N VAL A 66 19.65 -1.82 17.81
CA VAL A 66 19.14 -3.19 17.84
C VAL A 66 17.79 -3.27 17.12
N ALA A 67 17.67 -4.21 16.20
CA ALA A 67 16.44 -4.40 15.45
C ALA A 67 15.34 -5.01 16.33
N ALA A 68 14.15 -4.42 16.25
CA ALA A 68 12.95 -4.97 16.92
C ALA A 68 12.07 -5.74 15.93
N PHE A 69 11.89 -5.21 14.74
CA PHE A 69 11.04 -5.80 13.70
C PHE A 69 11.72 -5.78 12.34
N VAL A 70 11.33 -6.72 11.49
CA VAL A 70 11.80 -6.82 10.10
C VAL A 70 10.60 -6.71 9.19
N LEU A 71 10.69 -5.82 8.21
CA LEU A 71 9.70 -5.65 7.16
C LEU A 71 10.31 -6.06 5.83
N LYS A 72 9.60 -6.93 5.10
CA LYS A 72 9.97 -7.34 3.74
C LYS A 72 8.81 -7.05 2.82
N VAL A 73 9.09 -6.38 1.71
CA VAL A 73 8.09 -6.08 0.69
C VAL A 73 8.64 -6.34 -0.69
N SER A 74 7.79 -6.84 -1.58
CA SER A 74 8.12 -7.00 -2.99
C SER A 74 6.86 -7.05 -3.83
N ASP A 75 6.94 -6.59 -5.06
CA ASP A 75 5.93 -6.80 -6.08
C ASP A 75 6.61 -6.88 -7.45
N SER A 76 6.22 -7.86 -8.24
CA SER A 76 6.69 -7.99 -9.62
C SER A 76 5.91 -7.10 -10.59
N ALA A 77 4.77 -6.53 -10.18
CA ALA A 77 4.03 -5.56 -10.97
C ALA A 77 4.65 -4.16 -10.83
N GLN A 78 4.30 -3.29 -11.76
CA GLN A 78 4.77 -1.91 -11.72
C GLN A 78 4.23 -1.18 -10.50
N HIS A 79 5.12 -0.51 -9.79
CA HIS A 79 4.81 0.32 -8.62
C HIS A 79 5.87 1.41 -8.48
N SER A 80 5.60 2.40 -7.64
CA SER A 80 6.51 3.53 -7.40
C SER A 80 7.14 3.49 -6.02
N GLY A 81 6.49 2.87 -5.07
CA GLY A 81 7.04 2.79 -3.73
C GLY A 81 6.10 2.18 -2.71
N TRP A 82 6.52 2.28 -1.46
CA TRP A 82 5.87 1.67 -0.31
C TRP A 82 5.81 2.65 0.85
N ARG A 83 4.81 2.49 1.70
CA ARG A 83 4.78 3.15 2.99
C ARG A 83 4.26 2.23 4.09
N MET A 84 4.77 2.43 5.28
CA MET A 84 4.30 1.82 6.50
C MET A 84 3.63 2.88 7.35
N VAL A 85 2.33 2.72 7.59
CA VAL A 85 1.53 3.64 8.40
C VAL A 85 1.29 2.99 9.76
N PRO A 86 1.94 3.47 10.82
CA PRO A 86 1.64 2.98 12.17
C PRO A 86 0.22 3.37 12.59
N THR A 87 -0.47 2.44 13.23
CA THR A 87 -1.86 2.61 13.65
C THR A 87 -2.02 2.36 15.15
N GLY A 88 -3.16 2.79 15.71
CA GLY A 88 -3.46 2.59 17.13
C GLY A 88 -2.38 3.15 18.04
N SER A 89 -1.94 2.37 19.00
CA SER A 89 -0.90 2.79 19.94
C SER A 89 0.49 2.90 19.32
N SER A 90 0.67 2.44 18.09
CA SER A 90 1.92 2.61 17.34
C SER A 90 1.99 3.92 16.57
N LYS A 91 0.91 4.69 16.52
CA LYS A 91 0.88 5.97 15.82
C LYS A 91 2.05 6.87 16.28
N GLY A 92 2.74 7.44 15.31
CA GLY A 92 3.96 8.21 15.57
C GLY A 92 5.23 7.38 15.47
N GLY A 93 5.14 6.08 15.17
CA GLY A 93 6.29 5.21 14.98
C GLY A 93 6.77 4.51 16.25
N TYR A 94 5.83 4.08 17.09
CA TYR A 94 6.17 3.46 18.38
C TYR A 94 5.77 1.99 18.43
N MET A 95 6.58 1.18 19.11
CA MET A 95 6.08 -0.05 19.68
C MET A 95 5.54 0.21 21.07
N TYR A 96 4.63 -0.62 21.57
CA TYR A 96 3.95 -0.42 22.85
C TYR A 96 3.77 -1.75 23.59
N ASN A 97 3.73 -1.67 24.91
CA ASN A 97 3.47 -2.84 25.76
C ASN A 97 2.07 -2.77 26.38
N ASP A 98 1.71 -3.80 27.13
CA ASP A 98 0.39 -3.92 27.76
C ASP A 98 0.15 -2.90 28.88
N LYS A 99 1.20 -2.25 29.38
CA LYS A 99 1.11 -1.16 30.33
C LYS A 99 0.91 0.21 29.69
N GLY A 100 0.88 0.26 28.35
CA GLY A 100 0.76 1.52 27.61
C GLY A 100 2.06 2.28 27.44
N GLU A 101 3.18 1.70 27.84
CA GLU A 101 4.49 2.29 27.60
C GLU A 101 4.83 2.20 26.12
N ARG A 102 5.38 3.29 25.57
CA ARG A 102 5.70 3.40 24.15
C ARG A 102 7.17 3.68 23.97
N VAL A 103 7.76 3.03 22.99
CA VAL A 103 9.17 3.19 22.65
C VAL A 103 9.28 3.53 21.17
N GLU A 104 9.97 4.62 20.87
CA GLU A 104 10.13 5.08 19.50
C GLU A 104 10.97 4.10 18.70
N LEU A 105 10.51 3.81 17.47
CA LEU A 105 11.23 3.00 16.51
C LEU A 105 11.81 3.88 15.41
N HIS A 106 12.91 3.43 14.84
CA HIS A 106 13.59 4.07 13.71
C HIS A 106 13.69 3.09 12.56
N SER A 107 13.76 3.61 11.35
CA SER A 107 13.95 2.79 10.13
C SER A 107 15.35 3.03 9.57
N VAL A 108 15.92 1.99 8.97
CA VAL A 108 17.25 2.08 8.35
C VAL A 108 17.17 2.80 7.01
N ASN A 109 16.28 2.37 6.14
CA ASN A 109 16.24 2.84 4.75
C ASN A 109 15.01 3.67 4.42
N TRP A 110 13.91 3.47 5.12
CA TRP A 110 12.67 4.18 4.87
C TRP A 110 12.68 5.51 5.62
N LYS A 111 12.13 6.54 5.01
CA LYS A 111 12.11 7.88 5.59
C LYS A 111 10.83 8.11 6.37
N TRP A 112 10.98 8.70 7.56
CA TRP A 112 9.85 9.11 8.37
C TRP A 112 9.33 10.47 7.94
N VAL A 113 8.00 10.57 7.78
CA VAL A 113 7.29 11.83 7.54
C VAL A 113 6.29 12.03 8.67
N ASP A 114 6.61 12.95 9.57
CA ASP A 114 5.85 13.16 10.79
C ASP A 114 4.42 13.63 10.52
N VAL A 115 4.24 14.56 9.61
CA VAL A 115 2.94 15.11 9.25
C VAL A 115 2.00 14.05 8.64
N ASP A 116 2.55 13.06 7.95
CA ASP A 116 1.79 11.98 7.33
C ASP A 116 1.73 10.72 8.20
N ASN A 117 2.44 10.70 9.33
CA ASN A 117 2.51 9.55 10.22
C ASN A 117 2.89 8.26 9.48
N ASN A 118 3.98 8.30 8.70
CA ASN A 118 4.45 7.10 8.02
C ASN A 118 5.94 7.09 7.75
N TRP A 119 6.48 5.89 7.56
CA TRP A 119 7.73 5.68 6.84
C TRP A 119 7.41 5.38 5.39
N TYR A 120 8.22 5.89 4.49
CA TYR A 120 8.07 5.61 3.07
C TYR A 120 9.41 5.33 2.39
N ILE A 121 9.35 4.63 1.28
CA ILE A 121 10.48 4.44 0.39
C ILE A 121 9.98 4.52 -1.06
N ASN A 122 10.68 5.28 -1.87
CA ASN A 122 10.46 5.31 -3.32
C ASN A 122 11.35 4.25 -3.95
N ASP A 123 10.76 3.17 -4.37
CA ASP A 123 11.45 2.07 -5.03
C ASP A 123 10.48 1.39 -5.99
N SER A 124 10.82 1.41 -7.26
CA SER A 124 10.02 0.79 -8.34
C SER A 124 10.60 -0.54 -8.81
N SER A 125 11.65 -1.03 -8.16
CA SER A 125 12.26 -2.30 -8.52
C SER A 125 11.36 -3.47 -8.12
N ASN A 126 11.53 -4.61 -8.80
CA ASN A 126 10.87 -5.85 -8.44
C ASN A 126 11.67 -6.70 -7.43
N LYS A 127 12.72 -6.14 -6.87
CA LYS A 127 13.51 -6.80 -5.84
C LYS A 127 12.80 -6.75 -4.49
N GLU A 128 13.01 -7.77 -3.68
CA GLU A 128 12.58 -7.75 -2.30
C GLU A 128 13.37 -6.68 -1.53
N LEU A 129 12.64 -5.78 -0.88
CA LEU A 129 13.21 -4.80 0.02
C LEU A 129 13.06 -5.33 1.45
N GLU A 130 14.15 -5.33 2.18
CA GLU A 130 14.15 -5.67 3.59
C GLU A 130 14.58 -4.44 4.39
N ASP A 131 13.78 -4.08 5.39
CA ASP A 131 14.11 -3.00 6.31
C ASP A 131 13.87 -3.43 7.75
N HIS A 132 14.56 -2.76 8.65
CA HIS A 132 14.45 -3.01 10.07
C HIS A 132 13.90 -1.79 10.80
N LEU A 133 12.92 -2.02 11.65
CA LEU A 133 12.53 -1.05 12.66
C LEU A 133 13.36 -1.34 13.91
N TYR A 134 14.13 -0.39 14.37
CA TYR A 134 15.13 -0.61 15.39
C TYR A 134 15.05 0.40 16.55
N LEU A 135 15.59 -0.01 17.69
CA LEU A 135 15.88 0.87 18.81
C LEU A 135 17.28 1.45 18.62
N ALA A 136 17.40 2.76 18.75
CA ALA A 136 18.68 3.42 18.62
C ALA A 136 19.51 3.26 19.91
N LYS A 137 20.83 3.25 19.75
CA LYS A 137 21.76 3.34 20.86
C LYS A 137 21.38 4.48 21.80
N GLY A 138 21.36 4.19 23.09
CA GLY A 138 21.02 5.16 24.12
C GLY A 138 19.54 5.22 24.50
N GLN A 139 18.65 4.61 23.74
CA GLN A 139 17.25 4.51 24.14
C GLN A 139 17.10 3.58 25.33
N VAL A 140 16.12 3.90 26.17
CA VAL A 140 15.78 3.07 27.36
C VAL A 140 14.51 2.32 27.05
N VAL A 141 14.52 1.01 27.29
CA VAL A 141 13.35 0.15 27.17
C VAL A 141 13.14 -0.66 28.44
N GLN A 142 11.89 -0.72 28.89
CA GLN A 142 11.50 -1.56 30.02
C GLN A 142 11.27 -2.99 29.56
N ALA A 143 11.45 -3.96 30.48
CA ALA A 143 11.14 -5.35 30.18
C ALA A 143 9.63 -5.52 29.94
N GLY A 144 9.27 -6.37 28.99
CA GLY A 144 7.87 -6.68 28.68
C GLY A 144 7.73 -7.18 27.25
N VAL A 145 6.49 -7.46 26.87
CA VAL A 145 6.14 -7.84 25.50
C VAL A 145 5.64 -6.59 24.79
N TYR A 146 6.28 -6.27 23.68
CA TYR A 146 5.94 -5.11 22.88
C TYR A 146 5.26 -5.49 21.58
N HIS A 147 4.28 -4.68 21.21
CA HIS A 147 3.47 -4.85 20.01
C HIS A 147 3.72 -3.69 19.06
N TYR A 148 3.56 -3.96 17.79
CA TYR A 148 3.49 -2.93 16.76
C TYR A 148 2.29 -3.21 15.87
N THR A 149 1.51 -2.18 15.60
CA THR A 149 0.40 -2.25 14.67
C THR A 149 0.57 -1.22 13.58
N GLY A 150 0.29 -1.62 12.35
CA GLY A 150 0.44 -0.73 11.21
C GLY A 150 -0.18 -1.32 9.96
N ARG A 151 -0.09 -0.54 8.89
CA ARG A 151 -0.55 -0.94 7.56
C ARG A 151 0.55 -0.62 6.57
N VAL A 152 0.89 -1.61 5.74
CA VAL A 152 1.80 -1.42 4.63
C VAL A 152 0.97 -1.14 3.38
N GLU A 153 1.33 -0.09 2.67
CA GLU A 153 0.68 0.31 1.44
C GLU A 153 1.69 0.37 0.31
N GLU A 154 1.31 -0.17 -0.84
CA GLU A 154 2.02 0.01 -2.09
C GLU A 154 1.34 1.13 -2.87
N TYR A 155 2.11 1.94 -3.60
CA TYR A 155 1.53 3.01 -4.44
C TYR A 155 2.19 3.08 -5.81
N LEU A 156 1.41 3.60 -6.76
CA LEU A 156 1.82 3.82 -8.15
C LEU A 156 2.32 5.24 -8.38
#